data_a5ef3c34620f3507b60f3fe596e59d42
#
_entry.id   a5ef3c34620f3507b60f3fe596e59d42
#
_cell.length_a   1.000
_cell.length_b   1.000
_cell.length_c   1.000
_cell.angle_alpha   90.00
_cell.angle_beta   90.00
_cell.angle_gamma   90.00
#
_symmetry.space_group_name_H-M   'P 1'
#
loop_
_entity.id
_entity.type
_entity.pdbx_description
1 polymer ?
#
loop_
_entity_poly.entity_id
_entity_poly.type
_entity_poly.pdbx_seq_one_letter_code
_entity_poly.pdbx_strand_id
1 'polypeptide(L)'
;EKREDMSCWVSNSIIYEVNIRQYTPEGTFNAFVEHLPRLKELGVDLLWIMPIHPISEKNKKGILGSYYAVADYKGVNPAFGTESDFKALVDKAHGMGMRVIIDWVANHTGCDNRWTVEHPEYYTKDSVGGFVSPYDWTDTYDLDYSNADMRKAMIDAMAYWVREYDVDGFRCDVA
;
A
#
# COMPACT_ATOMS: atom_id res chain seq x y z
N GLU A 1 3.41 16.32 -24.01
CA GLU A 1 3.48 16.40 -22.53
C GLU A 1 4.94 16.17 -22.13
N LYS A 2 5.58 17.21 -21.58
CA LYS A 2 6.92 17.09 -21.04
C LYS A 2 6.82 16.21 -19.78
N ARG A 3 7.41 15.01 -19.81
CA ARG A 3 7.75 14.31 -18.59
C ARG A 3 8.61 15.26 -17.75
N GLU A 4 8.08 15.76 -16.65
CA GLU A 4 8.92 16.38 -15.62
C GLU A 4 9.98 15.36 -15.21
N ASP A 5 11.22 15.81 -15.17
CA ASP A 5 12.32 14.98 -14.71
C ASP A 5 12.07 14.60 -13.24
N MET A 6 11.52 13.40 -13.04
CA MET A 6 11.15 12.86 -11.72
C MET A 6 12.34 12.81 -10.77
N SER A 7 13.57 12.78 -11.28
CA SER A 7 14.78 12.73 -10.45
C SER A 7 15.01 14.04 -9.69
N CYS A 8 14.57 15.15 -10.22
CA CYS A 8 14.87 16.48 -9.65
C CYS A 8 14.06 16.79 -8.39
N TRP A 9 12.78 16.42 -8.31
CA TRP A 9 11.98 16.72 -7.13
C TRP A 9 12.22 15.74 -5.97
N VAL A 10 12.48 14.45 -6.27
CA VAL A 10 12.71 13.42 -5.25
C VAL A 10 13.98 13.71 -4.44
N SER A 11 15.07 14.11 -5.12
CA SER A 11 16.36 14.35 -4.47
C SER A 11 16.37 15.51 -3.48
N ASN A 12 15.41 16.45 -3.61
CA ASN A 12 15.30 17.63 -2.75
C ASN A 12 14.10 17.59 -1.81
N SER A 13 13.37 16.48 -1.76
CA SER A 13 12.14 16.36 -0.97
C SER A 13 12.42 15.87 0.45
N ILE A 14 11.71 16.45 1.40
CA ILE A 14 11.60 15.92 2.78
C ILE A 14 10.46 14.90 2.79
N ILE A 15 10.84 13.65 3.03
CA ILE A 15 9.91 12.52 3.09
C ILE A 15 9.49 12.29 4.54
N TYR A 16 8.20 12.14 4.76
CA TYR A 16 7.64 11.82 6.07
C TYR A 16 6.84 10.52 5.99
N GLU A 17 7.29 9.50 6.71
CA GLU A 17 6.60 8.22 6.82
C GLU A 17 5.44 8.30 7.80
N VAL A 18 4.27 7.80 7.38
CA VAL A 18 3.03 7.87 8.15
C VAL A 18 2.44 6.49 8.35
N ASN A 19 2.23 6.12 9.61
CA ASN A 19 1.39 4.99 10.00
C ASN A 19 0.01 5.54 10.42
N ILE A 20 -1.01 5.37 9.57
CA ILE A 20 -2.34 5.92 9.81
C ILE A 20 -2.94 5.44 11.14
N ARG A 21 -2.78 4.15 11.46
CA ARG A 21 -3.30 3.58 12.72
C ARG A 21 -2.72 4.24 13.95
N GLN A 22 -1.42 4.57 13.92
CA GLN A 22 -0.68 5.01 15.10
C GLN A 22 -0.52 6.53 15.20
N TYR A 23 -0.74 7.25 14.11
CA TYR A 23 -0.47 8.68 14.07
C TYR A 23 -1.41 9.50 14.96
N THR A 24 -2.68 9.10 15.02
CA THR A 24 -3.70 9.72 15.87
C THR A 24 -4.34 8.68 16.79
N PRO A 25 -4.96 9.11 17.91
CA PRO A 25 -5.74 8.21 18.76
C PRO A 25 -6.86 7.49 18.00
N GLU A 26 -7.50 8.18 17.05
CA GLU A 26 -8.57 7.64 16.21
C GLU A 26 -8.06 6.62 15.19
N GLY A 27 -6.82 6.78 14.72
CA GLY A 27 -6.19 5.89 13.75
C GLY A 27 -6.85 5.89 12.37
N THR A 28 -7.38 7.03 11.91
CA THR A 28 -8.14 7.17 10.67
C THR A 28 -7.54 8.19 9.71
N PHE A 29 -7.89 8.10 8.42
CA PHE A 29 -7.50 9.09 7.42
C PHE A 29 -8.00 10.49 7.78
N ASN A 30 -9.24 10.61 8.21
CA ASN A 30 -9.84 11.92 8.55
C ASN A 30 -9.14 12.58 9.74
N ALA A 31 -8.76 11.82 10.75
CA ALA A 31 -8.01 12.36 11.87
C ALA A 31 -6.59 12.79 11.45
N PHE A 32 -5.93 12.01 10.59
CA PHE A 32 -4.60 12.36 10.06
C PHE A 32 -4.62 13.65 9.23
N VAL A 33 -5.64 13.84 8.41
CA VAL A 33 -5.78 15.02 7.53
C VAL A 33 -5.70 16.34 8.30
N GLU A 34 -6.16 16.39 9.54
CA GLU A 34 -6.09 17.59 10.39
C GLU A 34 -4.65 18.00 10.72
N HIS A 35 -3.68 17.09 10.59
CA HIS A 35 -2.25 17.34 10.82
C HIS A 35 -1.48 17.79 9.58
N LEU A 36 -2.08 17.77 8.39
CA LEU A 36 -1.41 18.15 7.14
C LEU A 36 -0.86 19.58 7.16
N PRO A 37 -1.58 20.61 7.68
CA PRO A 37 -1.04 21.97 7.77
C PRO A 37 0.26 22.03 8.57
N ARG A 38 0.31 21.35 9.72
CA ARG A 38 1.51 21.30 10.57
C ARG A 38 2.68 20.63 9.86
N LEU A 39 2.44 19.54 9.15
CA LEU A 39 3.48 18.85 8.37
C LEU A 39 4.01 19.72 7.24
N LYS A 40 3.14 20.48 6.60
CA LYS A 40 3.54 21.45 5.56
C LYS A 40 4.43 22.56 6.14
N GLU A 41 4.09 23.08 7.32
CA GLU A 41 4.91 24.07 8.02
C GLU A 41 6.28 23.54 8.41
N LEU A 42 6.39 22.23 8.72
CA LEU A 42 7.64 21.55 8.99
C LEU A 42 8.50 21.32 7.72
N GLY A 43 7.96 21.63 6.55
CA GLY A 43 8.68 21.48 5.28
C GLY A 43 8.55 20.11 4.64
N VAL A 44 7.56 19.30 5.04
CA VAL A 44 7.30 18.00 4.39
C VAL A 44 6.80 18.22 2.97
N ASP A 45 7.45 17.56 2.00
CA ASP A 45 7.11 17.61 0.58
C ASP A 45 6.43 16.33 0.08
N LEU A 46 6.75 15.20 0.71
CA LEU A 46 6.30 13.88 0.30
C LEU A 46 5.83 13.09 1.51
N LEU A 47 4.58 12.64 1.46
CA LEU A 47 4.02 11.69 2.43
C LEU A 47 4.22 10.27 1.91
N TRP A 48 4.91 9.44 2.67
CA TRP A 48 4.97 8.01 2.46
C TRP A 48 4.03 7.34 3.45
N ILE A 49 2.88 6.86 2.95
CA ILE A 49 1.86 6.22 3.77
C ILE A 49 2.12 4.71 3.80
N MET A 50 2.32 4.16 5.00
CA MET A 50 2.44 2.71 5.21
C MET A 50 1.20 1.98 4.69
N PRO A 51 1.24 0.65 4.44
CA PRO A 51 0.17 -0.06 3.74
C PRO A 51 -1.22 0.23 4.29
N ILE A 52 -2.14 0.57 3.41
CA ILE A 52 -3.53 0.98 3.71
C ILE A 52 -4.57 -0.04 3.25
N HIS A 53 -4.13 -1.16 2.70
CA HIS A 53 -5.02 -2.23 2.23
C HIS A 53 -5.64 -2.99 3.40
N PRO A 54 -6.77 -3.68 3.19
CA PRO A 54 -7.31 -4.61 4.16
C PRO A 54 -6.25 -5.64 4.57
N ILE A 55 -6.20 -5.94 5.86
CA ILE A 55 -5.26 -6.92 6.41
C ILE A 55 -5.89 -8.31 6.41
N SER A 56 -5.11 -9.30 5.99
CA SER A 56 -5.51 -10.71 6.01
C SER A 56 -5.78 -11.22 7.43
N GLU A 57 -6.88 -11.94 7.61
CA GLU A 57 -7.27 -12.52 8.88
C GLU A 57 -6.69 -13.93 9.08
N LYS A 58 -6.50 -14.67 7.98
CA LYS A 58 -5.96 -16.05 8.03
C LYS A 58 -4.50 -16.03 8.43
N ASN A 59 -4.18 -16.81 9.46
CA ASN A 59 -2.83 -16.93 10.04
C ASN A 59 -2.25 -15.60 10.54
N LYS A 60 -3.06 -14.60 10.82
CA LYS A 60 -2.58 -13.31 11.28
C LYS A 60 -1.82 -13.43 12.59
N LYS A 61 -0.76 -12.64 12.73
CA LYS A 61 0.03 -12.52 13.94
C LYS A 61 -0.49 -11.39 14.81
N GLY A 62 -0.81 -11.71 16.07
CA GLY A 62 -1.38 -10.75 17.01
C GLY A 62 -2.86 -10.39 16.70
N ILE A 63 -3.42 -9.47 17.47
CA ILE A 63 -4.82 -9.08 17.38
C ILE A 63 -5.10 -8.29 16.10
N LEU A 64 -4.17 -7.40 15.72
CA LEU A 64 -4.35 -6.46 14.63
C LEU A 64 -3.82 -6.97 13.29
N GLY A 65 -2.99 -8.01 13.29
CA GLY A 65 -2.31 -8.51 12.09
C GLY A 65 -1.22 -7.56 11.56
N SER A 66 -0.58 -7.95 10.46
CA SER A 66 0.47 -7.18 9.81
C SER A 66 -0.10 -6.33 8.66
N TYR A 67 0.28 -5.06 8.58
CA TYR A 67 -0.01 -4.18 7.43
C TYR A 67 0.51 -4.75 6.10
N TYR A 68 1.53 -5.59 6.16
CA TYR A 68 2.19 -6.20 5.00
C TYR A 68 1.56 -7.54 4.59
N ALA A 69 0.53 -8.01 5.28
CA ALA A 69 -0.28 -9.17 4.90
C ALA A 69 -1.54 -8.69 4.17
N VAL A 70 -1.39 -8.31 2.91
CA VAL A 70 -2.45 -7.66 2.10
C VAL A 70 -3.53 -8.66 1.72
N ALA A 71 -4.79 -8.34 2.04
CA ALA A 71 -5.96 -9.14 1.67
C ALA A 71 -6.57 -8.73 0.31
N ASP A 72 -6.45 -7.46 -0.07
CA ASP A 72 -6.96 -6.93 -1.34
C ASP A 72 -6.12 -5.73 -1.79
N TYR A 73 -5.48 -5.84 -2.96
CA TYR A 73 -4.63 -4.77 -3.51
C TYR A 73 -5.40 -3.53 -3.97
N LYS A 74 -6.69 -3.63 -4.21
CA LYS A 74 -7.55 -2.49 -4.63
C LYS A 74 -8.44 -1.97 -3.50
N GLY A 75 -8.39 -2.59 -2.33
CA GLY A 75 -9.18 -2.23 -1.18
C GLY A 75 -8.49 -1.24 -0.24
N VAL A 76 -9.29 -0.54 0.53
CA VAL A 76 -8.87 0.31 1.65
C VAL A 76 -9.25 -0.38 2.95
N ASN A 77 -8.35 -0.38 3.93
CA ASN A 77 -8.63 -0.95 5.26
C ASN A 77 -9.79 -0.17 5.91
N PRO A 78 -10.92 -0.83 6.19
CA PRO A 78 -12.10 -0.15 6.74
C PRO A 78 -11.85 0.46 8.12
N ALA A 79 -10.86 0.00 8.86
CA ALA A 79 -10.46 0.59 10.14
C ALA A 79 -9.87 2.00 9.99
N PHE A 80 -9.36 2.35 8.80
CA PHE A 80 -8.79 3.68 8.52
C PHE A 80 -9.82 4.67 7.97
N GLY A 81 -10.90 4.18 7.41
CA GLY A 81 -11.94 4.97 6.77
C GLY A 81 -12.41 4.37 5.46
N THR A 82 -13.05 5.20 4.64
CA THR A 82 -13.58 4.82 3.33
C THR A 82 -12.60 5.18 2.20
N GLU A 83 -12.89 4.68 1.01
CA GLU A 83 -12.20 5.07 -0.23
C GLU A 83 -12.28 6.59 -0.47
N SER A 84 -13.46 7.17 -0.21
CA SER A 84 -13.66 8.62 -0.31
C SER A 84 -12.81 9.40 0.70
N ASP A 85 -12.62 8.87 1.90
CA ASP A 85 -11.76 9.49 2.92
C ASP A 85 -10.30 9.50 2.48
N PHE A 86 -9.83 8.41 1.89
CA PHE A 86 -8.48 8.34 1.34
C PHE A 86 -8.28 9.30 0.16
N LYS A 87 -9.25 9.34 -0.77
CA LYS A 87 -9.21 10.29 -1.89
C LYS A 87 -9.16 11.74 -1.41
N ALA A 88 -9.95 12.08 -0.41
CA ALA A 88 -9.95 13.42 0.19
C ALA A 88 -8.59 13.77 0.84
N LEU A 89 -7.93 12.79 1.46
CA LEU A 89 -6.58 12.96 2.01
C LEU A 89 -5.58 13.31 0.90
N VAL A 90 -5.57 12.56 -0.19
CA VAL A 90 -4.67 12.81 -1.33
C VAL A 90 -4.94 14.18 -1.93
N ASP A 91 -6.20 14.53 -2.16
CA ASP A 91 -6.57 15.82 -2.75
C ASP A 91 -6.16 17.00 -1.84
N LYS A 92 -6.32 16.86 -0.52
CA LYS A 92 -5.91 17.90 0.42
C LYS A 92 -4.39 18.05 0.47
N ALA A 93 -3.65 16.95 0.47
CA ALA A 93 -2.19 16.99 0.42
C ALA A 93 -1.70 17.69 -0.86
N HIS A 94 -2.27 17.34 -2.02
CA HIS A 94 -1.97 18.00 -3.29
C HIS A 94 -2.29 19.49 -3.26
N GLY A 95 -3.44 19.88 -2.69
CA GLY A 95 -3.82 21.28 -2.52
C GLY A 95 -2.84 22.10 -1.68
N MET A 96 -2.06 21.45 -0.81
CA MET A 96 -0.98 22.06 -0.02
C MET A 96 0.40 21.93 -0.67
N GLY A 97 0.50 21.39 -1.88
CA GLY A 97 1.77 21.18 -2.58
C GLY A 97 2.59 20.00 -2.03
N MET A 98 1.96 19.07 -1.33
CA MET A 98 2.59 17.80 -0.90
C MET A 98 2.21 16.68 -1.86
N ARG A 99 3.16 15.78 -2.10
CA ARG A 99 2.94 14.55 -2.87
C ARG A 99 2.65 13.38 -1.94
N VAL A 100 1.99 12.36 -2.48
CA VAL A 100 1.60 11.17 -1.72
C VAL A 100 2.07 9.92 -2.46
N ILE A 101 2.87 9.10 -1.78
CA ILE A 101 3.17 7.74 -2.20
C ILE A 101 2.61 6.76 -1.18
N ILE A 102 2.25 5.58 -1.64
CA ILE A 102 1.78 4.49 -0.78
C ILE A 102 2.78 3.35 -0.77
N ASP A 103 2.86 2.69 0.37
CA ASP A 103 3.64 1.48 0.52
C ASP A 103 3.00 0.34 -0.28
N TRP A 104 3.81 -0.39 -1.02
CA TRP A 104 3.34 -1.45 -1.91
C TRP A 104 4.06 -2.75 -1.64
N VAL A 105 3.30 -3.76 -1.22
CA VAL A 105 3.81 -5.07 -0.87
C VAL A 105 3.72 -5.98 -2.10
N ALA A 106 4.77 -6.00 -2.91
CA ALA A 106 4.79 -6.71 -4.18
C ALA A 106 5.27 -8.17 -4.09
N ASN A 107 6.01 -8.53 -3.02
CA ASN A 107 6.67 -9.83 -2.91
C ASN A 107 5.71 -10.97 -2.51
N HIS A 108 4.71 -10.67 -1.69
CA HIS A 108 3.81 -11.64 -1.08
C HIS A 108 2.45 -11.01 -0.80
N THR A 109 1.45 -11.86 -0.49
CA THR A 109 0.13 -11.41 -0.01
C THR A 109 -0.19 -12.03 1.34
N GLY A 110 -1.28 -11.57 1.97
CA GLY A 110 -1.90 -12.29 3.07
C GLY A 110 -2.46 -13.63 2.62
N CYS A 111 -2.66 -14.55 3.56
CA CYS A 111 -3.07 -15.92 3.26
C CYS A 111 -4.53 -16.06 2.78
N ASP A 112 -5.36 -15.04 2.93
CA ASP A 112 -6.73 -14.98 2.42
C ASP A 112 -6.94 -13.86 1.39
N ASN A 113 -5.88 -13.38 0.76
CA ASN A 113 -6.00 -12.49 -0.38
C ASN A 113 -6.92 -13.10 -1.44
N ARG A 114 -7.77 -12.28 -2.07
CA ARG A 114 -8.70 -12.73 -3.10
C ARG A 114 -8.03 -13.58 -4.18
N TRP A 115 -6.79 -13.26 -4.54
CA TRP A 115 -6.02 -14.02 -5.53
C TRP A 115 -5.74 -15.46 -5.11
N THR A 116 -5.71 -15.79 -3.82
CA THR A 116 -5.51 -17.17 -3.36
C THR A 116 -6.61 -18.12 -3.82
N VAL A 117 -7.82 -17.58 -4.03
CA VAL A 117 -9.01 -18.31 -4.49
C VAL A 117 -9.26 -18.11 -5.98
N GLU A 118 -9.19 -16.85 -6.44
CA GLU A 118 -9.50 -16.48 -7.84
C GLU A 118 -8.38 -16.88 -8.79
N HIS A 119 -7.13 -16.81 -8.34
CA HIS A 119 -5.92 -17.01 -9.13
C HIS A 119 -4.82 -17.73 -8.35
N PRO A 120 -5.06 -18.98 -7.89
CA PRO A 120 -4.04 -19.72 -7.13
C PRO A 120 -2.75 -19.95 -7.90
N GLU A 121 -2.78 -19.86 -9.24
CA GLU A 121 -1.61 -19.94 -10.11
C GLU A 121 -0.66 -18.75 -10.02
N TYR A 122 -1.07 -17.65 -9.35
CA TYR A 122 -0.21 -16.50 -9.12
C TYR A 122 0.84 -16.73 -8.03
N TYR A 123 0.74 -17.83 -7.32
CA TYR A 123 1.55 -18.12 -6.14
C TYR A 123 2.58 -19.21 -6.39
N THR A 124 3.72 -19.09 -5.72
CA THR A 124 4.73 -20.16 -5.67
C THR A 124 4.15 -21.37 -4.96
N LYS A 125 4.37 -22.55 -5.52
CA LYS A 125 3.90 -23.84 -4.98
C LYS A 125 5.07 -24.70 -4.53
N ASP A 126 4.84 -25.46 -3.46
CA ASP A 126 5.73 -26.52 -3.03
C ASP A 126 5.56 -27.79 -3.90
N SER A 127 6.31 -28.84 -3.58
CA SER A 127 6.31 -30.10 -4.35
C SER A 127 4.98 -30.87 -4.31
N VAL A 128 4.09 -30.54 -3.37
CA VAL A 128 2.75 -31.16 -3.22
C VAL A 128 1.62 -30.19 -3.62
N GLY A 129 1.96 -29.03 -4.18
CA GLY A 129 1.00 -28.06 -4.69
C GLY A 129 0.46 -27.09 -3.62
N GLY A 130 1.06 -27.05 -2.43
CA GLY A 130 0.71 -26.10 -1.37
C GLY A 130 1.32 -24.72 -1.61
N PHE A 131 0.69 -23.69 -1.02
CA PHE A 131 1.26 -22.33 -1.02
C PHE A 131 2.51 -22.26 -0.16
N VAL A 132 3.50 -21.49 -0.61
CA VAL A 132 4.77 -21.29 0.08
C VAL A 132 4.75 -19.94 0.80
N SER A 133 5.17 -19.92 2.07
CA SER A 133 5.42 -18.68 2.81
C SER A 133 6.85 -18.22 2.57
N PRO A 134 7.09 -16.92 2.26
CA PRO A 134 8.45 -16.40 2.15
C PRO A 134 9.11 -16.37 3.52
N TYR A 135 10.35 -16.87 3.60
CA TYR A 135 11.09 -16.95 4.86
C TYR A 135 10.30 -17.72 5.92
N ASP A 136 10.21 -17.18 7.15
CA ASP A 136 9.40 -17.69 8.27
C ASP A 136 8.10 -16.87 8.50
N TRP A 137 7.67 -16.09 7.49
CA TRP A 137 6.47 -15.23 7.57
C TRP A 137 5.21 -16.03 7.25
N THR A 138 4.75 -16.81 8.21
CA THR A 138 3.63 -17.76 8.07
C THR A 138 2.26 -17.12 7.86
N ASP A 139 2.15 -15.80 8.02
CA ASP A 139 0.96 -14.99 7.73
C ASP A 139 0.88 -14.50 6.28
N THR A 140 1.84 -14.89 5.44
CA THR A 140 1.93 -14.47 4.04
C THR A 140 2.20 -15.65 3.10
N TYR A 141 1.82 -15.48 1.82
CA TYR A 141 2.11 -16.41 0.73
C TYR A 141 2.90 -15.73 -0.38
N ASP A 142 3.90 -16.44 -0.88
CA ASP A 142 4.85 -15.96 -1.89
C ASP A 142 4.21 -15.88 -3.28
N LEU A 143 4.41 -14.77 -3.99
CA LEU A 143 3.95 -14.58 -5.35
C LEU A 143 4.98 -15.12 -6.36
N ASP A 144 4.49 -15.74 -7.42
CA ASP A 144 5.31 -16.27 -8.51
C ASP A 144 5.47 -15.25 -9.64
N TYR A 145 6.58 -14.53 -9.63
CA TYR A 145 6.89 -13.52 -10.66
C TYR A 145 7.25 -14.10 -12.03
N SER A 146 7.40 -15.41 -12.17
CA SER A 146 7.49 -16.05 -13.50
C SER A 146 6.14 -16.05 -14.23
N ASN A 147 5.03 -15.95 -13.49
CA ASN A 147 3.68 -15.89 -14.05
C ASN A 147 3.39 -14.50 -14.64
N ALA A 148 3.23 -14.46 -15.97
CA ALA A 148 3.00 -13.21 -16.70
C ALA A 148 1.64 -12.56 -16.37
N ASP A 149 0.61 -13.35 -16.11
CA ASP A 149 -0.73 -12.84 -15.77
C ASP A 149 -0.74 -12.23 -14.36
N MET A 150 0.01 -12.82 -13.43
CA MET A 150 0.21 -12.22 -12.11
C MET A 150 0.89 -10.86 -12.22
N ARG A 151 1.97 -10.73 -13.00
CA ARG A 151 2.64 -9.44 -13.21
C ARG A 151 1.70 -8.38 -13.80
N LYS A 152 0.86 -8.76 -14.76
CA LYS A 152 -0.17 -7.85 -15.32
C LYS A 152 -1.18 -7.42 -14.29
N ALA A 153 -1.69 -8.34 -13.46
CA ALA A 153 -2.62 -8.05 -12.39
C ALA A 153 -2.02 -7.10 -11.35
N MET A 154 -0.73 -7.28 -11.02
CA MET A 154 0.00 -6.40 -10.12
C MET A 154 0.13 -4.98 -10.68
N ILE A 155 0.53 -4.85 -11.94
CA ILE A 155 0.62 -3.56 -12.63
C ILE A 155 -0.75 -2.89 -12.73
N ASP A 156 -1.80 -3.64 -13.03
CA ASP A 156 -3.18 -3.14 -13.10
C ASP A 156 -3.65 -2.60 -11.74
N ALA A 157 -3.31 -3.30 -10.66
CA ALA A 157 -3.62 -2.84 -9.30
C ALA A 157 -2.89 -1.52 -8.97
N MET A 158 -1.61 -1.39 -9.31
CA MET A 158 -0.87 -0.13 -9.12
C MET A 158 -1.45 1.00 -9.98
N ALA A 159 -1.74 0.74 -11.25
CA ALA A 159 -2.36 1.71 -12.15
C ALA A 159 -3.75 2.16 -11.66
N TYR A 160 -4.51 1.27 -11.03
CA TYR A 160 -5.78 1.60 -10.40
C TYR A 160 -5.63 2.72 -9.36
N TRP A 161 -4.63 2.64 -8.47
CA TRP A 161 -4.39 3.64 -7.43
C TRP A 161 -4.00 5.00 -8.01
N VAL A 162 -3.20 5.01 -9.08
CA VAL A 162 -2.85 6.26 -9.78
C VAL A 162 -4.09 6.87 -10.44
N ARG A 163 -4.88 6.06 -11.12
CA ARG A 163 -6.07 6.51 -11.87
C ARG A 163 -7.20 6.99 -10.95
N GLU A 164 -7.50 6.23 -9.89
CA GLU A 164 -8.66 6.49 -9.04
C GLU A 164 -8.37 7.49 -7.90
N TYR A 165 -7.16 7.46 -7.37
CA TYR A 165 -6.80 8.28 -6.20
C TYR A 165 -5.73 9.33 -6.49
N ASP A 166 -5.15 9.34 -7.68
CA ASP A 166 -4.10 10.28 -8.08
C ASP A 166 -2.85 10.24 -7.17
N VAL A 167 -2.50 9.06 -6.67
CA VAL A 167 -1.24 8.90 -5.93
C VAL A 167 -0.05 9.16 -6.84
N ASP A 168 1.01 9.74 -6.29
CA ASP A 168 2.19 10.17 -7.07
C ASP A 168 3.21 9.06 -7.29
N GLY A 169 3.08 7.96 -6.58
CA GLY A 169 3.97 6.82 -6.71
C GLY A 169 3.82 5.79 -5.60
N PHE A 170 4.80 4.90 -5.54
CA PHE A 170 4.82 3.77 -4.63
C PHE A 170 6.20 3.61 -4.00
N ARG A 171 6.22 3.18 -2.74
CA ARG A 171 7.41 2.62 -2.11
C ARG A 171 7.23 1.11 -2.11
N CYS A 172 8.04 0.40 -2.87
CA CYS A 172 7.97 -1.06 -2.93
C CYS A 172 8.75 -1.67 -1.77
N ASP A 173 8.03 -2.48 -0.98
CA ASP A 173 8.61 -3.27 0.08
C ASP A 173 9.23 -4.54 -0.49
N VAL A 174 10.42 -4.90 -0.04
CA VAL A 174 11.16 -6.10 -0.51
C VAL A 174 11.21 -6.17 -2.05
N ALA A 175 12.08 -5.37 -2.64
CA ALA A 175 12.32 -5.35 -4.08
C ALA A 175 13.40 -6.37 -4.49
#